data_539ae583be4b47a7376b07ba3500bfad
#
_entry.id   539ae583be4b47a7376b07ba3500bfad
#
_cell.length_a   1.000
_cell.length_b   1.000
_cell.length_c   1.000
_cell.angle_alpha   90.00
_cell.angle_beta   90.00
_cell.angle_gamma   90.00
#
_symmetry.space_group_name_H-M   'P 1'
#
loop_
_entity.id
_entity.type
_entity.pdbx_description
1 polymer ?
#
loop_
_entity_poly.entity_id
_entity_poly.type
_entity_poly.pdbx_seq_one_letter_code
_entity_poly.pdbx_strand_id
1 'polypeptide(L)'
;MQTAVIIRDSIEEVERDYGISIDTNSMSYTRLMNHMKFLMLRLQSDEELQMDVGDYVSKQFPYAYKTAQKICEELRKVYHKDIPETEIGYLALHIERVRTSE
;
A
#
# COMPACT_ATOMS: atom_id res chain seq x y z
N MET A 1 -6.60 -5.34 15.79
CA MET A 1 -6.28 -4.07 16.46
C MET A 1 -5.29 -3.27 15.68
N GLN A 2 -4.04 -3.74 15.64
CA GLN A 2 -3.01 -3.00 14.91
C GLN A 2 -3.30 -2.90 13.42
N THR A 3 -3.94 -3.92 12.87
CA THR A 3 -4.28 -3.92 11.45
C THR A 3 -5.16 -2.73 11.07
N ALA A 4 -6.20 -2.47 11.88
CA ALA A 4 -7.10 -1.36 11.58
C ALA A 4 -6.38 -0.02 11.70
N VAL A 5 -5.52 0.12 12.70
CA VAL A 5 -4.75 1.35 12.91
C VAL A 5 -3.80 1.58 11.73
N ILE A 6 -3.10 0.53 11.30
CA ILE A 6 -2.14 0.63 10.20
C ILE A 6 -2.85 1.03 8.91
N ILE A 7 -4.01 0.42 8.64
CA ILE A 7 -4.77 0.74 7.44
C ILE A 7 -5.19 2.21 7.47
N ARG A 8 -5.71 2.67 8.61
CA ARG A 8 -6.13 4.06 8.74
C ARG A 8 -4.95 5.01 8.53
N ASP A 9 -3.81 4.70 9.16
CA ASP A 9 -2.63 5.54 9.04
C ASP A 9 -2.11 5.57 7.60
N SER A 10 -2.21 4.43 6.91
CA SER A 10 -1.80 4.35 5.50
C SER A 10 -2.66 5.24 4.62
N ILE A 11 -3.97 5.22 4.84
CA ILE A 11 -4.88 6.07 4.08
C ILE A 11 -4.56 7.53 4.35
N GLU A 12 -4.33 7.89 5.61
CA GLU A 12 -3.98 9.27 5.96
C GLU A 12 -2.66 9.69 5.32
N GLU A 13 -1.71 8.77 5.22
CA GLU A 13 -0.44 9.07 4.58
C GLU A 13 -0.64 9.40 3.11
N VAL A 14 -1.47 8.61 2.42
CA VAL A 14 -1.78 8.87 1.02
C VAL A 14 -2.47 10.22 0.85
N GLU A 15 -3.44 10.50 1.71
CA GLU A 15 -4.16 11.77 1.65
C GLU A 15 -3.22 12.95 1.85
N ARG A 16 -2.30 12.84 2.81
CA ARG A 16 -1.33 13.91 3.06
C ARG A 16 -0.37 14.10 1.90
N ASP A 17 0.16 12.99 1.39
CA ASP A 17 1.17 13.07 0.35
C ASP A 17 0.63 13.68 -0.94
N TYR A 18 -0.64 13.45 -1.22
CA TYR A 18 -1.24 13.93 -2.46
C TYR A 18 -2.17 15.13 -2.28
N GLY A 19 -2.44 15.51 -1.03
CA GLY A 19 -3.35 16.62 -0.75
C GLY A 19 -4.76 16.33 -1.23
N ILE A 20 -5.22 15.09 -1.06
CA ILE A 20 -6.53 14.67 -1.52
C ILE A 20 -7.32 14.08 -0.37
N SER A 21 -8.62 13.92 -0.60
CA SER A 21 -9.50 13.21 0.30
C SER A 21 -9.99 11.97 -0.44
N ILE A 22 -9.73 10.79 0.14
CA ILE A 22 -10.06 9.55 -0.54
C ILE A 22 -11.55 9.23 -0.36
N ASP A 23 -12.19 8.94 -1.49
CA ASP A 23 -13.60 8.54 -1.48
C ASP A 23 -13.70 7.08 -1.04
N THR A 24 -14.21 6.86 0.16
CA THR A 24 -14.32 5.52 0.72
C THR A 24 -15.39 4.66 0.04
N ASN A 25 -16.17 5.25 -0.84
CA ASN A 25 -17.17 4.51 -1.62
C ASN A 25 -16.66 4.11 -2.99
N SER A 26 -15.43 4.48 -3.34
CA SER A 26 -14.89 4.15 -4.65
C SER A 26 -14.41 2.72 -4.72
N MET A 27 -14.39 2.16 -5.93
CA MET A 27 -13.84 0.83 -6.16
C MET A 27 -12.35 0.80 -5.89
N SER A 28 -11.66 1.89 -6.19
CA SER A 28 -10.22 1.95 -5.97
C SER A 28 -9.89 1.88 -4.49
N TYR A 29 -10.70 2.54 -3.66
CA TYR A 29 -10.52 2.44 -2.22
C TYR A 29 -10.73 1.00 -1.74
N THR A 30 -11.78 0.34 -2.23
CA THR A 30 -12.06 -1.04 -1.85
C THR A 30 -10.91 -1.95 -2.25
N ARG A 31 -10.35 -1.75 -3.43
CA ARG A 31 -9.20 -2.55 -3.87
C ARG A 31 -7.97 -2.31 -3.02
N LEU A 32 -7.73 -1.05 -2.66
CA LEU A 32 -6.60 -0.74 -1.78
C LEU A 32 -6.76 -1.42 -0.43
N MET A 33 -7.95 -1.35 0.14
CA MET A 33 -8.21 -1.97 1.44
C MET A 33 -8.04 -3.48 1.38
N ASN A 34 -8.53 -4.10 0.31
CA ASN A 34 -8.37 -5.54 0.14
C ASN A 34 -6.90 -5.90 -0.01
N HIS A 35 -6.15 -5.10 -0.75
CA HIS A 35 -4.72 -5.35 -0.91
C HIS A 35 -3.99 -5.26 0.44
N MET A 36 -4.33 -4.26 1.25
CA MET A 36 -3.71 -4.12 2.57
C MET A 36 -3.99 -5.35 3.44
N LYS A 37 -5.21 -5.85 3.41
CA LYS A 37 -5.56 -7.04 4.17
C LYS A 37 -4.75 -8.25 3.71
N PHE A 38 -4.66 -8.46 2.40
CA PHE A 38 -3.92 -9.60 1.87
C PHE A 38 -2.42 -9.48 2.11
N LEU A 39 -1.91 -8.25 2.03
CA LEU A 39 -0.51 -8.01 2.38
C LEU A 39 -0.21 -8.45 3.81
N MET A 40 -1.08 -8.06 4.75
CA MET A 40 -0.87 -8.43 6.14
C MET A 40 -0.99 -9.93 6.36
N LEU A 41 -1.92 -10.58 5.65
CA LEU A 41 -2.05 -12.03 5.74
C LEU A 41 -0.80 -12.74 5.20
N ARG A 42 -0.25 -12.25 4.08
CA ARG A 42 0.97 -12.84 3.54
C ARG A 42 2.15 -12.67 4.49
N LEU A 43 2.25 -11.51 5.14
CA LEU A 43 3.31 -11.29 6.11
C LEU A 43 3.21 -12.24 7.29
N GLN A 44 2.00 -12.52 7.75
CA GLN A 44 1.78 -13.40 8.88
C GLN A 44 2.04 -14.86 8.53
N SER A 45 1.77 -15.26 7.30
CA SER A 45 1.92 -16.65 6.87
C SER A 45 3.22 -16.90 6.12
N ASP A 46 4.05 -15.88 5.95
CA ASP A 46 5.32 -15.95 5.22
C ASP A 46 5.15 -16.36 3.75
N GLU A 47 3.99 -16.07 3.20
CA GLU A 47 3.76 -16.28 1.78
C GLU A 47 4.26 -15.08 1.00
N GLU A 48 4.59 -15.31 -0.27
CA GLU A 48 5.11 -14.25 -1.13
C GLU A 48 4.18 -13.99 -2.30
N LEU A 49 4.12 -12.71 -2.68
CA LEU A 49 3.38 -12.29 -3.85
C LEU A 49 4.14 -12.76 -5.09
N GLN A 50 3.45 -13.39 -6.03
CA GLN A 50 4.08 -13.95 -7.22
C GLN A 50 4.23 -12.95 -8.36
N MET A 51 3.72 -11.75 -8.19
CA MET A 51 3.75 -10.72 -9.23
C MET A 51 4.77 -9.65 -8.86
N ASP A 52 5.59 -9.26 -9.82
CA ASP A 52 6.61 -8.22 -9.59
C ASP A 52 6.41 -7.09 -10.59
N VAL A 53 5.89 -5.97 -10.13
CA VAL A 53 5.71 -4.78 -10.97
C VAL A 53 6.55 -3.62 -10.46
N GLY A 54 7.49 -3.90 -9.55
CA GLY A 54 8.24 -2.85 -8.85
C GLY A 54 9.01 -1.92 -9.77
N ASP A 55 9.75 -2.48 -10.72
CA ASP A 55 10.53 -1.66 -11.64
C ASP A 55 9.64 -0.73 -12.45
N TYR A 56 8.56 -1.25 -12.98
CA TYR A 56 7.64 -0.45 -13.78
C TYR A 56 7.05 0.68 -12.93
N VAL A 57 6.54 0.31 -11.76
CA VAL A 57 5.82 1.26 -10.91
C VAL A 57 6.77 2.34 -10.37
N SER A 58 7.99 1.96 -9.99
CA SER A 58 8.94 2.93 -9.45
C SER A 58 9.32 3.99 -10.49
N LYS A 59 9.33 3.61 -11.77
CA LYS A 59 9.67 4.54 -12.86
C LYS A 59 8.48 5.35 -13.30
N GLN A 60 7.31 4.75 -13.37
CA GLN A 60 6.12 5.41 -13.89
C GLN A 60 5.39 6.22 -12.83
N PHE A 61 5.40 5.76 -11.60
CA PHE A 61 4.66 6.40 -10.51
C PHE A 61 5.55 6.58 -9.30
N PRO A 62 6.60 7.42 -9.42
CA PRO A 62 7.60 7.55 -8.34
C PRO A 62 7.02 8.05 -7.01
N TYR A 63 6.01 8.92 -7.05
CA TYR A 63 5.40 9.39 -5.81
C TYR A 63 4.63 8.29 -5.11
N ALA A 64 3.87 7.50 -5.87
CA ALA A 64 3.13 6.38 -5.29
C ALA A 64 4.10 5.36 -4.71
N TYR A 65 5.21 5.13 -5.41
CA TYR A 65 6.20 4.19 -4.92
C TYR A 65 6.82 4.66 -3.61
N LYS A 66 7.13 5.96 -3.52
CA LYS A 66 7.69 6.53 -2.30
C LYS A 66 6.71 6.42 -1.13
N THR A 67 5.44 6.71 -1.38
CA THR A 67 4.41 6.58 -0.34
C THR A 67 4.28 5.13 0.10
N ALA A 68 4.31 4.20 -0.84
CA ALA A 68 4.26 2.77 -0.51
C ALA A 68 5.46 2.35 0.34
N GLN A 69 6.63 2.91 0.04
CA GLN A 69 7.82 2.62 0.85
C GLN A 69 7.65 3.09 2.28
N LYS A 70 7.07 4.27 2.49
CA LYS A 70 6.82 4.77 3.84
C LYS A 70 5.87 3.87 4.60
N ILE A 71 4.80 3.44 3.94
CA ILE A 71 3.81 2.56 4.56
C ILE A 71 4.46 1.23 4.93
N CYS A 72 5.24 0.67 4.02
CA CYS A 72 5.87 -0.62 4.28
C CYS A 72 6.93 -0.51 5.37
N GLU A 73 7.57 0.65 5.50
CA GLU A 73 8.50 0.86 6.58
C GLU A 73 7.81 0.78 7.95
N GLU A 74 6.61 1.36 8.04
CA GLU A 74 5.83 1.27 9.27
C GLU A 74 5.38 -0.16 9.55
N LEU A 75 4.97 -0.87 8.50
CA LEU A 75 4.59 -2.27 8.65
C LEU A 75 5.76 -3.11 9.15
N ARG A 76 6.95 -2.85 8.62
CA ARG A 76 8.14 -3.57 9.03
C ARG A 76 8.41 -3.38 10.53
N LYS A 77 8.22 -2.16 11.02
CA LYS A 77 8.42 -1.85 12.43
C LYS A 77 7.42 -2.58 13.32
N VAL A 78 6.16 -2.63 12.88
CA VAL A 78 5.09 -3.24 13.68
C VAL A 78 5.22 -4.76 13.70
N TYR A 79 5.48 -5.36 12.55
CA TYR A 79 5.48 -6.82 12.43
C TYR A 79 6.87 -7.43 12.57
N HIS A 80 7.92 -6.60 12.62
CA HIS A 80 9.31 -7.06 12.75
C HIS A 80 9.68 -8.04 11.63
N LYS A 81 9.20 -7.76 10.42
CA LYS A 81 9.47 -8.57 9.25
C LYS A 81 9.84 -7.67 8.08
N ASP A 82 10.74 -8.16 7.24
CA ASP A 82 11.07 -7.46 6.01
C ASP A 82 9.90 -7.55 5.03
N ILE A 83 9.65 -6.45 4.34
CA ILE A 83 8.59 -6.40 3.34
C ILE A 83 9.27 -6.54 1.98
N PRO A 84 8.93 -7.59 1.21
CA PRO A 84 9.53 -7.76 -0.12
C PRO A 84 9.21 -6.59 -1.03
N GLU A 85 10.14 -6.29 -1.93
CA GLU A 85 9.93 -5.20 -2.88
C GLU A 85 8.73 -5.42 -3.78
N THR A 86 8.38 -6.68 -4.04
CA THR A 86 7.19 -6.99 -4.81
C THR A 86 5.93 -6.44 -4.16
N GLU A 87 5.87 -6.48 -2.83
CA GLU A 87 4.72 -5.94 -2.11
C GLU A 87 4.69 -4.41 -2.22
N ILE A 88 5.86 -3.77 -2.13
CA ILE A 88 5.93 -2.32 -2.24
C ILE A 88 5.42 -1.87 -3.61
N GLY A 89 5.87 -2.52 -4.67
CA GLY A 89 5.45 -2.18 -6.02
C GLY A 89 3.95 -2.35 -6.22
N TYR A 90 3.43 -3.45 -5.73
CA TYR A 90 2.01 -3.73 -5.89
C TYR A 90 1.15 -2.75 -5.09
N LEU A 91 1.59 -2.43 -3.87
CA LEU A 91 0.90 -1.42 -3.06
C LEU A 91 0.93 -0.07 -3.76
N ALA A 92 2.07 0.31 -4.33
CA ALA A 92 2.20 1.57 -5.04
C ALA A 92 1.23 1.66 -6.21
N LEU A 93 1.03 0.58 -6.92
CA LEU A 93 0.07 0.55 -8.02
C LEU A 93 -1.34 0.85 -7.53
N HIS A 94 -1.72 0.29 -6.40
CA HIS A 94 -3.04 0.54 -5.82
C HIS A 94 -3.16 1.98 -5.30
N ILE A 95 -2.09 2.52 -4.74
CA ILE A 95 -2.08 3.91 -4.30
C ILE A 95 -2.31 4.84 -5.50
N GLU A 96 -1.64 4.57 -6.60
CA GLU A 96 -1.80 5.39 -7.80
C GLU A 96 -3.24 5.36 -8.29
N ARG A 97 -3.87 4.19 -8.25
CA ARG A 97 -5.27 4.07 -8.67
C ARG A 97 -6.21 4.86 -7.77
N VAL A 98 -5.95 4.87 -6.46
CA VAL A 98 -6.75 5.66 -5.54
C VAL A 98 -6.58 7.15 -5.83
N ARG A 99 -5.34 7.57 -6.10
CA ARG A 99 -5.04 8.97 -6.37
C ARG A 99 -5.77 9.47 -7.61
N THR A 100 -5.87 8.64 -8.64
CA THR A 100 -6.48 9.04 -9.91
C THR A 100 -7.97 8.70 -9.99
N SER A 101 -8.51 8.05 -8.96
CA SER A 101 -9.91 7.64 -8.93
C SER A 101 -10.83 8.82 -8.66
N GLU A 102 -12.00 8.77 -9.25
CA GLU A 102 -13.01 9.80 -9.04
C GLU A 102 -13.93 9.46 -7.87
#